data_d6d27b30e9c861688c028c7a03addba5
#
_entry.id   d6d27b30e9c861688c028c7a03addba5
#
_cell.length_a   1.000
_cell.length_b   1.000
_cell.length_c   1.000
_cell.angle_alpha   90.00
_cell.angle_beta   90.00
_cell.angle_gamma   90.00
#
_symmetry.space_group_name_H-M   'P 1'
#
loop_
_entity.id
_entity.type
_entity.pdbx_description
1 polymer ?
#
loop_
_entity_poly.entity_id
_entity_poly.type
_entity_poly.pdbx_seq_one_letter_code
_entity_poly.pdbx_strand_id
1 'polypeptide(L)'
;MRNRIDKIFLSVWGLFMPLYALGDDYGTFYEKFIDPPKEYRPAPLYVWNTQVTAELINHTMEDLHEQGFGGVFVHPRPGLKNEYLSDEWFSLFQHTLNTGKKLGMNVWVYDENTFPSGFAGGHVNAEMPESYNQGGSIVLYQYNKLPENIDNLYLILKEEAGNYVDVTANFLSERKKNGKYYVYVKSFEPRVAWHGGYSYVDLLYPGVTQKFLEVTGKGYEKVASKDFGKYLPGWFTDEPHVGPPGGGIRWTPDLFDTFYKRWKYDLKSYLPSLSLDVGPWKQVRHDYYQTLLDLFIERWAKPYYEYCSERGLALTGHYWEHAWPEITYGPDNMAMYAWQHVPGIDMLMNQFNEDEPQAQFGNVRSVKEVRSVANQLGRKRILCETYGASGWEERFEDFKRLGDWQTVLGVNFMNQHLSHLSLAGDRKYDCPPSFSEHSPWWRHYKNLNDHFSRLSVAMSVGEQINDILVIEPTTTIWMYYVTWASRPQLWNIGRSFQRFVTTLEKSQSEYDLGSEQVISDYGSICNHRFKVGQREYSTVVIPPLTENLNKRTFDLLKEFAKVGGKIL
;
A
#
# COMPACT_ATOMS: atom_id res chain seq x y z
N MET A 1 39.60 -25.30 6.22
CA MET A 1 38.30 -25.44 6.91
C MET A 1 37.24 -24.67 6.14
N ARG A 2 36.80 -25.19 5.04
CA ARG A 2 35.63 -24.78 4.23
C ARG A 2 34.70 -25.97 4.24
N ASN A 3 33.40 -25.77 4.28
CA ASN A 3 32.27 -26.69 4.31
C ASN A 3 31.62 -26.84 5.67
N ARG A 4 30.58 -26.01 5.92
CA ARG A 4 29.41 -26.28 6.76
C ARG A 4 28.49 -25.05 6.96
N ILE A 5 28.07 -24.36 5.89
CA ILE A 5 26.98 -23.35 6.00
C ILE A 5 25.91 -23.48 4.89
N ASP A 6 25.99 -24.47 4.01
CA ASP A 6 25.07 -24.59 2.86
C ASP A 6 23.94 -25.63 3.02
N LYS A 7 23.45 -25.89 4.21
CA LYS A 7 22.35 -26.89 4.40
C LYS A 7 21.24 -26.51 5.37
N ILE A 8 20.95 -25.25 5.63
CA ILE A 8 19.83 -24.85 6.52
C ILE A 8 18.73 -24.00 5.83
N PHE A 9 18.82 -23.74 4.56
CA PHE A 9 17.82 -22.93 3.85
C PHE A 9 16.79 -23.70 2.99
N LEU A 10 16.65 -25.00 3.13
CA LEU A 10 15.77 -25.81 2.25
C LEU A 10 14.67 -26.62 2.98
N SER A 11 14.33 -26.32 4.24
CA SER A 11 13.35 -27.16 4.97
C SER A 11 12.19 -26.44 5.67
N VAL A 12 11.88 -25.18 5.38
CA VAL A 12 10.71 -24.50 5.99
C VAL A 12 9.62 -24.14 4.98
N TRP A 13 9.81 -24.37 3.68
CA TRP A 13 8.83 -24.04 2.62
C TRP A 13 7.79 -25.15 2.35
N GLY A 14 7.73 -26.20 3.16
CA GLY A 14 6.94 -27.41 2.87
C GLY A 14 5.66 -27.63 3.65
N LEU A 15 5.17 -26.75 4.54
CA LEU A 15 4.10 -27.13 5.47
C LEU A 15 2.92 -26.16 5.67
N PHE A 16 2.79 -25.07 4.91
CA PHE A 16 1.58 -24.26 4.93
C PHE A 16 1.17 -23.82 3.51
N MET A 17 0.84 -24.79 2.63
CA MET A 17 -0.16 -24.51 1.60
C MET A 17 -1.53 -24.66 2.27
N PRO A 18 -2.36 -23.61 2.35
CA PRO A 18 -3.78 -23.83 2.57
C PRO A 18 -4.30 -24.72 1.43
N LEU A 19 -5.17 -25.65 1.74
CA LEU A 19 -5.78 -26.65 0.84
C LEU A 19 -6.64 -26.00 -0.29
N TYR A 20 -6.07 -25.18 -1.15
CA TYR A 20 -6.75 -24.55 -2.30
C TYR A 20 -6.20 -25.00 -3.66
N ALA A 21 -5.51 -26.12 -3.72
CA ALA A 21 -4.91 -26.66 -4.94
C ALA A 21 -5.54 -27.97 -5.42
N LEU A 22 -6.84 -28.13 -5.22
CA LEU A 22 -7.62 -29.11 -5.98
C LEU A 22 -8.61 -28.30 -6.81
N GLY A 23 -8.55 -28.42 -8.12
CA GLY A 23 -9.54 -27.82 -9.01
C GLY A 23 -10.94 -28.20 -8.53
N ASP A 24 -11.73 -27.21 -8.15
CA ASP A 24 -13.12 -27.44 -7.77
C ASP A 24 -13.79 -28.17 -8.95
N ASP A 25 -14.38 -29.33 -8.70
CA ASP A 25 -15.29 -29.95 -9.65
C ASP A 25 -16.43 -28.98 -9.97
N TYR A 26 -16.96 -29.05 -11.19
CA TYR A 26 -18.05 -28.17 -11.65
C TYR A 26 -19.24 -28.15 -10.67
N GLY A 27 -19.55 -29.28 -10.03
CA GLY A 27 -20.59 -29.37 -9.01
C GLY A 27 -20.31 -28.47 -7.81
N THR A 28 -19.09 -28.52 -7.28
CA THR A 28 -18.66 -27.69 -6.15
C THR A 28 -18.63 -26.19 -6.53
N PHE A 29 -18.22 -25.87 -7.74
CA PHE A 29 -18.24 -24.48 -8.24
C PHE A 29 -19.69 -23.99 -8.33
N TYR A 30 -20.60 -24.77 -8.92
CA TYR A 30 -22.00 -24.39 -9.09
C TYR A 30 -22.71 -24.16 -7.75
N GLU A 31 -22.47 -25.04 -6.77
CA GLU A 31 -23.01 -24.88 -5.42
C GLU A 31 -22.56 -23.57 -4.77
N LYS A 32 -21.25 -23.29 -4.81
CA LYS A 32 -20.68 -22.03 -4.28
C LYS A 32 -21.20 -20.80 -5.05
N PHE A 33 -21.44 -20.93 -6.35
CA PHE A 33 -21.95 -19.82 -7.15
C PHE A 33 -23.42 -19.51 -6.83
N ILE A 34 -24.24 -20.51 -6.59
CA ILE A 34 -25.66 -20.33 -6.24
C ILE A 34 -25.80 -19.76 -4.83
N ASP A 35 -25.04 -20.29 -3.86
CA ASP A 35 -25.01 -19.80 -2.49
C ASP A 35 -23.56 -19.55 -2.05
N PRO A 36 -23.04 -18.35 -2.35
CA PRO A 36 -21.64 -18.03 -2.04
C PRO A 36 -21.34 -18.10 -0.54
N PRO A 37 -20.34 -18.90 -0.11
CA PRO A 37 -19.84 -18.89 1.25
C PRO A 37 -19.34 -17.51 1.70
N LYS A 38 -19.25 -17.32 3.01
CA LYS A 38 -18.89 -16.04 3.63
C LYS A 38 -17.58 -15.42 3.10
N GLU A 39 -16.60 -16.24 2.77
CA GLU A 39 -15.29 -15.81 2.26
C GLU A 39 -15.34 -15.16 0.86
N TYR A 40 -16.43 -15.38 0.11
CA TYR A 40 -16.66 -14.75 -1.19
C TYR A 40 -17.62 -13.56 -1.13
N ARG A 41 -18.25 -13.33 0.03
CA ARG A 41 -19.15 -12.21 0.24
C ARG A 41 -18.38 -10.92 0.59
N PRO A 42 -18.91 -9.74 0.24
CA PRO A 42 -18.33 -8.47 0.65
C PRO A 42 -18.21 -8.33 2.17
N ALA A 43 -17.28 -7.47 2.62
CA ALA A 43 -17.08 -7.13 4.02
C ALA A 43 -16.74 -5.63 4.13
N PRO A 44 -17.62 -4.79 4.72
CA PRO A 44 -17.40 -3.36 4.78
C PRO A 44 -16.42 -2.97 5.88
N LEU A 45 -15.87 -1.75 5.79
CA LEU A 45 -15.29 -1.06 6.94
C LEU A 45 -16.42 -0.72 7.93
N TYR A 46 -16.46 -1.45 9.04
CA TYR A 46 -17.48 -1.34 10.09
C TYR A 46 -17.09 -0.27 11.11
N VAL A 47 -17.61 0.92 10.90
CA VAL A 47 -17.11 2.15 11.55
C VAL A 47 -17.67 2.35 12.94
N TRP A 48 -16.82 2.19 13.93
CA TRP A 48 -17.09 2.50 15.32
C TRP A 48 -16.82 4.00 15.58
N ASN A 49 -17.86 4.81 15.52
CA ASN A 49 -17.79 6.27 15.63
C ASN A 49 -18.77 6.88 16.63
N THR A 50 -19.19 6.13 17.63
CA THR A 50 -20.10 6.53 18.70
C THR A 50 -19.76 5.81 20.01
N GLN A 51 -20.60 5.88 21.06
CA GLN A 51 -20.54 4.93 22.17
C GLN A 51 -21.00 3.57 21.66
N VAL A 52 -20.07 2.63 21.56
CA VAL A 52 -20.35 1.25 21.11
C VAL A 52 -20.80 0.41 22.30
N THR A 53 -21.85 -0.37 22.13
CA THR A 53 -22.38 -1.32 23.11
C THR A 53 -22.62 -2.69 22.48
N ALA A 54 -22.76 -3.71 23.30
CA ALA A 54 -23.05 -5.07 22.84
C ALA A 54 -24.38 -5.15 22.06
N GLU A 55 -25.40 -4.39 22.49
CA GLU A 55 -26.70 -4.32 21.83
C GLU A 55 -26.59 -3.69 20.44
N LEU A 56 -25.81 -2.59 20.32
CA LEU A 56 -25.59 -1.93 19.03
C LEU A 56 -24.81 -2.85 18.06
N ILE A 57 -23.79 -3.56 18.55
CA ILE A 57 -23.07 -4.54 17.76
C ILE A 57 -24.00 -5.65 17.26
N ASN A 58 -24.82 -6.23 18.14
CA ASN A 58 -25.75 -7.28 17.75
C ASN A 58 -26.70 -6.80 16.64
N HIS A 59 -27.37 -5.66 16.87
CA HIS A 59 -28.32 -5.09 15.90
C HIS A 59 -27.66 -4.84 14.53
N THR A 60 -26.54 -4.14 14.51
CA THR A 60 -25.92 -3.73 13.23
C THR A 60 -25.25 -4.90 12.50
N MET A 61 -24.71 -5.90 13.21
CA MET A 61 -24.16 -7.10 12.57
C MET A 61 -25.26 -8.01 12.04
N GLU A 62 -26.41 -8.14 12.72
CA GLU A 62 -27.58 -8.85 12.20
C GLU A 62 -28.09 -8.19 10.92
N ASP A 63 -28.20 -6.86 10.92
CA ASP A 63 -28.61 -6.08 9.75
C ASP A 63 -27.63 -6.25 8.57
N LEU A 64 -26.32 -6.16 8.79
CA LEU A 64 -25.30 -6.43 7.77
C LEU A 64 -25.40 -7.86 7.21
N HIS A 65 -25.60 -8.86 8.08
CA HIS A 65 -25.80 -10.24 7.66
C HIS A 65 -27.04 -10.40 6.79
N GLU A 66 -28.17 -9.78 7.17
CA GLU A 66 -29.40 -9.78 6.37
C GLU A 66 -29.20 -9.16 4.98
N GLN A 67 -28.32 -8.15 4.87
CA GLN A 67 -27.94 -7.55 3.59
C GLN A 67 -26.88 -8.34 2.82
N GLY A 68 -26.49 -9.54 3.30
CA GLY A 68 -25.66 -10.48 2.55
C GLY A 68 -24.15 -10.25 2.67
N PHE A 69 -23.70 -9.50 3.67
CA PHE A 69 -22.27 -9.39 3.98
C PHE A 69 -21.74 -10.68 4.61
N GLY A 70 -20.50 -11.06 4.25
CA GLY A 70 -19.82 -12.23 4.80
C GLY A 70 -18.87 -11.93 5.94
N GLY A 71 -18.68 -10.68 6.27
CA GLY A 71 -17.79 -10.23 7.34
C GLY A 71 -17.80 -8.74 7.54
N VAL A 72 -16.95 -8.27 8.47
CA VAL A 72 -16.74 -6.85 8.77
C VAL A 72 -15.27 -6.60 9.10
N PHE A 73 -14.77 -5.39 8.81
CA PHE A 73 -13.50 -4.87 9.31
C PHE A 73 -13.80 -3.86 10.42
N VAL A 74 -13.45 -4.17 11.66
CA VAL A 74 -13.76 -3.32 12.82
C VAL A 74 -12.87 -2.09 12.82
N HIS A 75 -13.42 -0.94 12.42
CA HIS A 75 -12.68 0.28 12.11
C HIS A 75 -13.07 1.44 13.06
N PRO A 76 -12.20 1.82 14.01
CA PRO A 76 -12.44 2.99 14.86
C PRO A 76 -12.23 4.29 14.08
N ARG A 77 -13.17 5.23 14.24
CA ARG A 77 -13.11 6.55 13.57
C ARG A 77 -13.52 7.68 14.53
N PRO A 78 -13.28 8.96 14.16
CA PRO A 78 -13.65 10.10 14.98
C PRO A 78 -15.10 10.07 15.42
N GLY A 79 -15.31 10.25 16.72
CA GLY A 79 -16.62 10.13 17.40
C GLY A 79 -16.73 8.90 18.27
N LEU A 80 -15.82 7.92 18.16
CA LEU A 80 -15.71 6.81 19.11
C LEU A 80 -15.54 7.33 20.54
N LYS A 81 -16.31 6.77 21.49
CA LYS A 81 -16.27 7.13 22.91
C LYS A 81 -15.54 6.10 23.77
N ASN A 82 -15.48 4.86 23.30
CA ASN A 82 -14.73 3.81 23.97
C ASN A 82 -13.24 4.01 23.68
N GLU A 83 -12.39 3.92 24.67
CA GLU A 83 -10.96 4.12 24.52
C GLU A 83 -10.35 3.00 23.66
N TYR A 84 -9.66 3.39 22.57
CA TYR A 84 -9.03 2.45 21.64
C TYR A 84 -7.91 1.65 22.34
N LEU A 85 -7.85 0.34 22.09
CA LEU A 85 -6.95 -0.65 22.68
C LEU A 85 -7.08 -0.81 24.20
N SER A 86 -8.14 -0.29 24.84
CA SER A 86 -8.47 -0.55 26.24
C SER A 86 -9.07 -1.95 26.46
N ASP A 87 -9.20 -2.38 27.72
CA ASP A 87 -9.90 -3.62 28.05
C ASP A 87 -11.38 -3.59 27.59
N GLU A 88 -12.03 -2.43 27.62
CA GLU A 88 -13.39 -2.25 27.08
C GLU A 88 -13.40 -2.47 25.56
N TRP A 89 -12.45 -1.88 24.82
CA TRP A 89 -12.27 -2.10 23.39
C TRP A 89 -12.16 -3.59 23.05
N PHE A 90 -11.27 -4.30 23.72
CA PHE A 90 -11.05 -5.73 23.46
C PHE A 90 -12.24 -6.59 23.87
N SER A 91 -12.98 -6.22 24.93
CA SER A 91 -14.23 -6.88 25.30
C SER A 91 -15.30 -6.75 24.22
N LEU A 92 -15.48 -5.54 23.66
CA LEU A 92 -16.42 -5.28 22.56
C LEU A 92 -15.98 -5.97 21.26
N PHE A 93 -14.68 -5.98 20.94
CA PHE A 93 -14.16 -6.72 19.80
C PHE A 93 -14.41 -8.23 19.94
N GLN A 94 -14.17 -8.81 21.12
CA GLN A 94 -14.48 -10.20 21.40
C GLN A 94 -15.99 -10.49 21.28
N HIS A 95 -16.84 -9.56 21.74
CA HIS A 95 -18.29 -9.65 21.55
C HIS A 95 -18.65 -9.68 20.06
N THR A 96 -18.08 -8.77 19.26
CA THR A 96 -18.26 -8.72 17.80
C THR A 96 -17.85 -10.04 17.13
N LEU A 97 -16.70 -10.58 17.52
CA LEU A 97 -16.23 -11.87 17.04
C LEU A 97 -17.20 -13.01 17.40
N ASN A 98 -17.73 -13.03 18.62
CA ASN A 98 -18.71 -14.02 19.04
C ASN A 98 -20.05 -13.88 18.29
N THR A 99 -20.48 -12.65 18.00
CA THR A 99 -21.67 -12.37 17.18
C THR A 99 -21.43 -12.83 15.75
N GLY A 100 -20.25 -12.53 15.16
CA GLY A 100 -19.85 -13.01 13.84
C GLY A 100 -19.89 -14.55 13.75
N LYS A 101 -19.41 -15.27 14.76
CA LYS A 101 -19.50 -16.73 14.80
C LYS A 101 -20.93 -17.25 14.76
N LYS A 102 -21.86 -16.61 15.51
CA LYS A 102 -23.28 -17.00 15.51
C LYS A 102 -23.94 -16.77 14.16
N LEU A 103 -23.56 -15.67 13.48
CA LEU A 103 -24.10 -15.30 12.18
C LEU A 103 -23.38 -15.97 11.00
N GLY A 104 -22.27 -16.69 11.24
CA GLY A 104 -21.44 -17.25 10.16
C GLY A 104 -20.63 -16.18 9.41
N MET A 105 -20.33 -15.05 10.02
CA MET A 105 -19.56 -13.93 9.46
C MET A 105 -18.11 -13.93 9.93
N ASN A 106 -17.20 -13.42 9.11
CA ASN A 106 -15.82 -13.13 9.49
C ASN A 106 -15.70 -11.76 10.17
N VAL A 107 -14.77 -11.64 11.12
CA VAL A 107 -14.44 -10.36 11.75
C VAL A 107 -12.95 -10.11 11.57
N TRP A 108 -12.61 -9.08 10.82
CA TRP A 108 -11.24 -8.66 10.54
C TRP A 108 -10.82 -7.56 11.50
N VAL A 109 -9.54 -7.48 11.78
CA VAL A 109 -8.96 -6.32 12.48
C VAL A 109 -8.63 -5.24 11.45
N TYR A 110 -9.09 -4.02 11.68
CA TYR A 110 -8.51 -2.83 11.11
C TYR A 110 -7.46 -2.32 12.10
N ASP A 111 -6.23 -2.14 11.66
CA ASP A 111 -5.04 -2.09 12.51
C ASP A 111 -4.80 -0.75 13.22
N GLU A 112 -5.59 0.28 12.91
CA GLU A 112 -5.35 1.65 13.35
C GLU A 112 -6.60 2.29 13.98
N ASN A 113 -6.41 3.40 14.66
CA ASN A 113 -7.48 4.34 15.04
C ASN A 113 -7.45 5.52 14.07
N THR A 114 -8.32 5.53 13.09
CA THR A 114 -8.29 6.35 11.86
C THR A 114 -7.34 5.78 10.79
N PHE A 115 -6.61 6.62 10.05
CA PHE A 115 -5.55 6.30 9.08
C PHE A 115 -4.55 7.46 9.03
N PRO A 116 -3.36 7.30 8.42
CA PRO A 116 -2.77 6.06 7.87
C PRO A 116 -2.21 5.16 8.98
N SER A 117 -2.05 3.87 8.71
CA SER A 117 -1.56 2.88 9.68
C SER A 117 -0.13 3.16 10.15
N GLY A 118 0.16 2.85 11.43
CA GLY A 118 1.51 2.87 11.98
C GLY A 118 1.68 3.52 13.34
N PHE A 119 0.73 4.33 13.80
CA PHE A 119 0.83 5.05 15.09
C PHE A 119 -0.04 4.48 16.22
N ALA A 120 -0.95 3.54 15.91
CA ALA A 120 -1.85 2.87 16.88
C ALA A 120 -2.61 3.84 17.78
N GLY A 121 -3.30 4.83 17.18
CA GLY A 121 -4.02 5.87 17.91
C GLY A 121 -3.14 6.77 18.78
N GLY A 122 -1.83 6.77 18.60
CA GLY A 122 -0.83 7.52 19.37
C GLY A 122 -0.09 6.67 20.42
N HIS A 123 -0.44 5.41 20.60
CA HIS A 123 0.25 4.54 21.56
C HIS A 123 1.71 4.29 21.20
N VAL A 124 2.02 4.08 19.89
CA VAL A 124 3.41 3.97 19.43
C VAL A 124 4.20 5.22 19.77
N ASN A 125 3.64 6.39 19.51
CA ASN A 125 4.28 7.67 19.77
C ASN A 125 4.55 7.90 21.27
N ALA A 126 3.61 7.51 22.13
CA ALA A 126 3.74 7.64 23.58
C ALA A 126 4.82 6.73 24.15
N GLU A 127 4.92 5.49 23.67
CA GLU A 127 5.88 4.50 24.15
C GLU A 127 7.26 4.61 23.48
N MET A 128 7.33 5.17 22.25
CA MET A 128 8.54 5.33 21.45
C MET A 128 8.62 6.74 20.86
N PRO A 129 8.95 7.78 21.66
CA PRO A 129 9.02 9.17 21.17
C PRO A 129 9.97 9.37 19.98
N GLU A 130 11.03 8.56 19.87
CA GLU A 130 11.97 8.59 18.73
C GLU A 130 11.29 8.28 17.40
N SER A 131 10.14 7.61 17.40
CA SER A 131 9.40 7.26 16.19
C SER A 131 8.93 8.49 15.39
N TYR A 132 8.88 9.68 16.00
CA TYR A 132 8.37 10.88 15.34
C TYR A 132 9.17 12.17 15.62
N ASN A 133 10.05 12.19 16.64
CA ASN A 133 10.71 13.42 17.07
C ASN A 133 12.11 13.65 16.48
N GLN A 134 12.55 12.77 15.56
CA GLN A 134 13.87 12.89 14.91
C GLN A 134 13.86 13.85 13.71
N GLY A 135 12.69 14.24 13.22
CA GLY A 135 12.45 14.84 11.92
C GLY A 135 12.16 13.76 10.88
N GLY A 136 11.29 14.05 9.90
CA GLY A 136 10.90 13.10 8.85
C GLY A 136 11.41 13.49 7.48
N SER A 137 11.94 14.71 7.32
CA SER A 137 12.56 15.20 6.09
C SER A 137 13.59 16.27 6.34
N ILE A 138 14.35 16.57 5.27
CA ILE A 138 15.25 17.73 5.20
C ILE A 138 14.83 18.62 4.03
N VAL A 139 14.57 19.90 4.31
CA VAL A 139 14.09 20.88 3.33
C VAL A 139 15.25 21.75 2.87
N LEU A 140 15.39 21.92 1.55
CA LEU A 140 16.44 22.73 0.93
C LEU A 140 16.05 24.19 0.86
N TYR A 141 16.97 25.05 1.32
CA TYR A 141 17.00 26.48 1.06
C TYR A 141 18.30 26.88 0.38
N GLN A 142 18.26 27.85 -0.53
CA GLN A 142 19.44 28.35 -1.24
C GLN A 142 19.72 29.81 -0.83
N TYR A 143 20.98 30.10 -0.53
CA TYR A 143 21.42 31.43 -0.12
C TYR A 143 22.71 31.84 -0.82
N ASN A 144 22.83 33.11 -1.16
CA ASN A 144 24.09 33.75 -1.61
C ASN A 144 24.92 34.24 -0.42
N LYS A 145 24.28 34.40 0.74
CA LYS A 145 24.89 34.72 2.03
C LYS A 145 24.04 34.11 3.11
N LEU A 146 24.65 33.38 4.02
CA LEU A 146 23.95 32.69 5.11
C LEU A 146 23.27 33.70 6.07
N PRO A 147 22.05 33.42 6.56
CA PRO A 147 21.39 34.24 7.58
C PRO A 147 22.13 34.14 8.94
N GLU A 148 21.76 35.00 9.87
CA GLU A 148 22.39 35.02 11.20
C GLU A 148 22.08 33.74 12.01
N ASN A 149 20.86 33.28 11.94
CA ASN A 149 20.38 32.07 12.60
C ASN A 149 19.61 31.19 11.61
N ILE A 150 19.66 29.88 11.82
CA ILE A 150 18.93 28.89 11.03
C ILE A 150 18.36 27.86 12.02
N ASP A 151 17.06 27.85 12.16
CA ASP A 151 16.37 26.90 13.04
C ASP A 151 16.41 25.49 12.42
N ASN A 152 16.51 24.48 13.25
CA ASN A 152 16.57 23.06 12.85
C ASN A 152 17.64 22.75 11.78
N LEU A 153 18.73 23.52 11.77
CA LEU A 153 19.84 23.32 10.84
C LEU A 153 20.36 21.88 10.92
N TYR A 154 20.41 21.23 9.75
CA TYR A 154 20.97 19.90 9.61
C TYR A 154 22.31 19.90 8.87
N LEU A 155 22.39 20.56 7.72
CA LEU A 155 23.57 20.55 6.85
C LEU A 155 23.67 21.84 6.04
N ILE A 156 24.88 22.34 5.86
CA ILE A 156 25.18 23.43 4.91
C ILE A 156 26.21 22.93 3.92
N LEU A 157 25.83 22.91 2.65
CA LEU A 157 26.76 22.65 1.56
C LEU A 157 27.10 23.96 0.85
N LYS A 158 28.36 24.20 0.59
CA LYS A 158 28.83 25.30 -0.23
C LYS A 158 29.26 24.77 -1.60
N GLU A 159 28.80 25.44 -2.65
CA GLU A 159 29.23 25.12 -4.02
C GLU A 159 30.61 25.73 -4.28
N GLU A 160 31.60 24.88 -4.57
CA GLU A 160 32.96 25.26 -4.92
C GLU A 160 33.42 24.48 -6.17
N ALA A 161 33.59 25.20 -7.28
CA ALA A 161 34.01 24.62 -8.57
C ALA A 161 33.16 23.40 -9.03
N GLY A 162 31.84 23.47 -8.81
CA GLY A 162 30.90 22.39 -9.18
C GLY A 162 30.81 21.23 -8.20
N ASN A 163 31.52 21.29 -7.08
CA ASN A 163 31.42 20.34 -5.98
C ASN A 163 30.66 20.96 -4.80
N TYR A 164 30.09 20.11 -3.94
CA TYR A 164 29.35 20.52 -2.76
C TYR A 164 30.13 20.12 -1.50
N VAL A 165 30.66 21.10 -0.79
CA VAL A 165 31.51 20.91 0.39
C VAL A 165 30.69 21.17 1.64
N ASP A 166 30.71 20.24 2.61
CA ASP A 166 30.09 20.42 3.92
C ASP A 166 30.85 21.49 4.72
N VAL A 167 30.17 22.60 5.00
CA VAL A 167 30.68 23.70 5.80
C VAL A 167 29.87 23.96 7.06
N THR A 168 29.06 22.98 7.48
CA THR A 168 28.17 23.10 8.64
C THR A 168 28.91 23.47 9.91
N ALA A 169 30.03 22.82 10.19
CA ALA A 169 30.89 23.12 11.36
C ALA A 169 31.49 24.53 11.32
N ASN A 170 31.57 25.12 10.13
CA ASN A 170 32.15 26.45 9.89
C ASN A 170 31.09 27.56 9.76
N PHE A 171 29.83 27.31 10.13
CA PHE A 171 28.70 28.22 9.95
C PHE A 171 29.03 29.68 10.38
N LEU A 172 29.59 29.88 11.57
CA LEU A 172 29.90 31.20 12.12
C LEU A 172 30.92 32.00 11.27
N SER A 173 31.84 31.33 10.60
CA SER A 173 32.80 31.97 9.69
C SER A 173 32.24 32.13 8.28
N GLU A 174 31.49 31.14 7.79
CA GLU A 174 30.90 31.16 6.45
C GLU A 174 29.78 32.19 6.30
N ARG A 175 28.99 32.50 7.36
CA ARG A 175 27.94 33.53 7.31
C ARG A 175 28.49 34.93 7.06
N LYS A 176 29.79 35.17 7.27
CA LYS A 176 30.46 36.43 6.97
C LYS A 176 30.92 36.55 5.52
N LYS A 177 30.80 35.48 4.74
CA LYS A 177 31.25 35.38 3.36
C LYS A 177 30.07 35.37 2.39
N ASN A 178 30.29 35.82 1.18
CA ASN A 178 29.38 35.52 0.07
C ASN A 178 29.77 34.19 -0.56
N GLY A 179 28.77 33.48 -1.08
CA GLY A 179 28.96 32.18 -1.71
C GLY A 179 27.61 31.62 -2.14
N LYS A 180 27.60 30.49 -2.77
CA LYS A 180 26.36 29.76 -3.08
C LYS A 180 26.20 28.62 -2.11
N TYR A 181 25.23 28.73 -1.22
CA TYR A 181 25.00 27.81 -0.12
C TYR A 181 23.67 27.08 -0.32
N TYR A 182 23.69 25.78 -0.05
CA TYR A 182 22.56 24.88 -0.01
C TYR A 182 22.37 24.46 1.45
N VAL A 183 21.34 24.96 2.07
CA VAL A 183 21.05 24.78 3.49
C VAL A 183 19.92 23.78 3.64
N TYR A 184 20.15 22.73 4.36
CA TYR A 184 19.16 21.70 4.69
C TYR A 184 18.74 21.84 6.14
N VAL A 185 17.42 22.00 6.36
CA VAL A 185 16.83 22.06 7.70
C VAL A 185 15.90 20.87 7.91
N LYS A 186 15.86 20.34 9.13
CA LYS A 186 14.93 19.29 9.48
C LYS A 186 13.51 19.81 9.50
N SER A 187 12.59 19.05 8.93
CA SER A 187 11.15 19.26 9.02
C SER A 187 10.48 18.14 9.80
N PHE A 188 9.44 18.48 10.52
CA PHE A 188 8.69 17.60 11.40
C PHE A 188 7.22 17.60 10.99
N GLU A 189 6.55 16.45 11.10
CA GLU A 189 5.12 16.38 10.98
C GLU A 189 4.45 17.20 12.10
N PRO A 190 3.37 17.93 11.79
CA PRO A 190 2.60 18.63 12.83
C PRO A 190 1.93 17.63 13.77
N ARG A 191 1.80 18.02 15.04
CA ARG A 191 0.97 17.29 15.98
C ARG A 191 -0.50 17.59 15.69
N VAL A 192 -1.30 16.55 15.50
CA VAL A 192 -2.72 16.69 15.19
C VAL A 192 -3.56 15.69 16.00
N ALA A 193 -4.80 16.08 16.31
CA ALA A 193 -5.73 15.20 17.04
C ALA A 193 -6.00 13.89 16.29
N TRP A 194 -5.92 13.92 14.96
CA TRP A 194 -6.06 12.75 14.09
C TRP A 194 -5.05 11.63 14.40
N HIS A 195 -3.84 11.99 14.81
CA HIS A 195 -2.78 11.07 15.22
C HIS A 195 -2.68 10.93 16.76
N GLY A 196 -3.81 10.98 17.47
CA GLY A 196 -3.82 10.89 18.93
C GLY A 196 -3.12 12.04 19.66
N GLY A 197 -2.99 13.23 19.03
CA GLY A 197 -2.29 14.39 19.58
C GLY A 197 -0.79 14.41 19.31
N TYR A 198 -0.28 13.47 18.52
CA TYR A 198 1.12 13.36 18.10
C TYR A 198 1.30 13.69 16.61
N SER A 199 2.55 13.67 16.16
CA SER A 199 2.91 13.65 14.74
C SER A 199 2.80 12.22 14.20
N TYR A 200 2.62 12.05 12.88
CA TYR A 200 2.71 10.72 12.28
C TYR A 200 4.12 10.11 12.47
N VAL A 201 4.18 8.81 12.61
CA VAL A 201 5.43 8.07 12.87
C VAL A 201 6.31 7.96 11.63
N ASP A 202 7.60 7.84 11.83
CA ASP A 202 8.56 7.50 10.78
C ASP A 202 8.64 5.96 10.62
N LEU A 203 7.93 5.41 9.64
CA LEU A 203 7.96 3.97 9.34
C LEU A 203 9.33 3.47 8.86
N LEU A 204 10.25 4.39 8.52
CA LEU A 204 11.65 4.04 8.21
C LEU A 204 12.54 4.03 9.45
N TYR A 205 12.05 4.46 10.62
CA TYR A 205 12.83 4.40 11.85
C TYR A 205 12.88 2.96 12.39
N PRO A 206 14.08 2.42 12.73
CA PRO A 206 14.18 1.05 13.21
C PRO A 206 13.35 0.78 14.46
N GLY A 207 12.56 -0.30 14.44
CA GLY A 207 11.76 -0.75 15.58
C GLY A 207 10.35 -0.19 15.65
N VAL A 208 9.96 0.77 14.81
CA VAL A 208 8.60 1.36 14.82
C VAL A 208 7.54 0.29 14.53
N THR A 209 7.73 -0.50 13.49
CA THR A 209 6.78 -1.56 13.12
C THR A 209 6.68 -2.63 14.19
N GLN A 210 7.79 -3.03 14.79
CA GLN A 210 7.80 -3.97 15.90
C GLN A 210 7.00 -3.41 17.10
N LYS A 211 7.18 -2.13 17.41
CA LYS A 211 6.41 -1.45 18.47
C LYS A 211 4.93 -1.38 18.10
N PHE A 212 4.59 -1.04 16.86
CA PHE A 212 3.22 -1.02 16.37
C PHE A 212 2.53 -2.38 16.52
N LEU A 213 3.18 -3.45 16.08
CA LEU A 213 2.67 -4.82 16.19
C LEU A 213 2.60 -5.30 17.66
N GLU A 214 3.52 -4.84 18.51
CA GLU A 214 3.48 -5.12 19.95
C GLU A 214 2.26 -4.46 20.60
N VAL A 215 2.05 -3.17 20.36
CA VAL A 215 0.99 -2.37 20.97
C VAL A 215 -0.39 -2.84 20.49
N THR A 216 -0.56 -3.05 19.20
CA THR A 216 -1.84 -3.47 18.63
C THR A 216 -2.10 -4.97 18.84
N GLY A 217 -1.10 -5.82 18.60
CA GLY A 217 -1.26 -7.28 18.50
C GLY A 217 -1.55 -7.99 19.81
N LYS A 218 -0.87 -7.63 20.91
CA LYS A 218 -0.99 -8.34 22.19
C LYS A 218 -2.43 -8.42 22.71
N GLY A 219 -3.20 -7.36 22.54
CA GLY A 219 -4.59 -7.32 22.98
C GLY A 219 -5.48 -8.27 22.18
N TYR A 220 -5.35 -8.27 20.86
CA TYR A 220 -6.08 -9.19 19.99
C TYR A 220 -5.66 -10.64 20.20
N GLU A 221 -4.36 -10.92 20.38
CA GLU A 221 -3.88 -12.26 20.71
C GLU A 221 -4.53 -12.81 22.00
N LYS A 222 -4.63 -11.97 23.04
CA LYS A 222 -5.23 -12.33 24.33
C LYS A 222 -6.70 -12.75 24.20
N VAL A 223 -7.48 -12.04 23.37
CA VAL A 223 -8.94 -12.23 23.32
C VAL A 223 -9.40 -13.10 22.15
N ALA A 224 -8.61 -13.24 21.07
CA ALA A 224 -9.08 -13.80 19.81
C ALA A 224 -8.14 -14.86 19.16
N SER A 225 -7.00 -15.20 19.74
CA SER A 225 -6.01 -16.08 19.10
C SER A 225 -6.55 -17.47 18.69
N LYS A 226 -7.56 -17.99 19.39
CA LYS A 226 -8.21 -19.28 19.05
C LYS A 226 -8.98 -19.24 17.72
N ASP A 227 -9.30 -18.04 17.25
CA ASP A 227 -10.10 -17.77 16.06
C ASP A 227 -9.27 -17.29 14.88
N PHE A 228 -7.96 -17.11 15.07
CA PHE A 228 -7.03 -16.72 14.04
C PHE A 228 -7.05 -17.70 12.87
N GLY A 229 -7.14 -17.17 11.65
CA GLY A 229 -7.26 -17.94 10.42
C GLY A 229 -8.62 -18.65 10.23
N LYS A 230 -9.60 -18.41 11.09
CA LYS A 230 -10.93 -19.02 11.05
C LYS A 230 -12.04 -17.98 10.92
N TYR A 231 -12.51 -17.44 12.06
CA TYR A 231 -13.48 -16.35 12.12
C TYR A 231 -12.83 -14.97 12.21
N LEU A 232 -11.54 -14.93 12.57
CA LEU A 232 -10.67 -13.75 12.41
C LEU A 232 -9.61 -14.09 11.36
N PRO A 233 -9.90 -13.82 10.06
CA PRO A 233 -9.01 -14.24 8.97
C PRO A 233 -7.72 -13.42 8.87
N GLY A 234 -7.74 -12.16 9.31
CA GLY A 234 -6.56 -11.32 9.13
C GLY A 234 -6.73 -9.86 9.56
N TRP A 235 -5.76 -9.06 9.13
CA TRP A 235 -5.60 -7.65 9.46
C TRP A 235 -5.58 -6.80 8.20
N PHE A 236 -6.18 -5.62 8.32
CA PHE A 236 -6.21 -4.60 7.28
C PHE A 236 -5.31 -3.44 7.69
N THR A 237 -4.40 -3.05 6.81
CA THR A 237 -3.54 -1.86 6.94
C THR A 237 -3.94 -0.81 5.91
N ASP A 238 -4.06 0.44 6.35
CA ASP A 238 -4.61 1.55 5.58
C ASP A 238 -3.54 2.59 5.30
N GLU A 239 -3.17 2.74 4.03
CA GLU A 239 -2.30 3.78 3.48
C GLU A 239 -1.02 4.11 4.26
N PRO A 240 -0.29 3.13 4.86
CA PRO A 240 0.99 3.41 5.50
C PRO A 240 1.94 4.04 4.48
N HIS A 241 2.68 5.09 4.90
CA HIS A 241 3.48 5.84 3.94
C HIS A 241 4.80 6.37 4.51
N VAL A 242 5.67 6.75 3.58
CA VAL A 242 6.97 7.37 3.88
C VAL A 242 7.05 8.80 3.32
N GLY A 243 5.92 9.47 3.19
CA GLY A 243 5.84 10.84 2.70
C GLY A 243 6.70 11.80 3.53
N PRO A 244 7.43 12.75 2.90
CA PRO A 244 8.28 13.69 3.62
C PRO A 244 7.45 14.86 4.19
N PRO A 245 7.49 15.12 5.50
CA PRO A 245 6.86 16.31 6.07
C PRO A 245 7.45 17.60 5.46
N GLY A 246 6.59 18.60 5.29
CA GLY A 246 7.01 19.91 4.74
C GLY A 246 7.56 19.87 3.31
N GLY A 247 7.38 18.75 2.58
CA GLY A 247 7.77 18.62 1.19
C GLY A 247 9.27 18.56 0.91
N GLY A 248 10.06 18.20 1.90
CA GLY A 248 11.51 18.03 1.77
C GLY A 248 11.92 16.69 1.16
N ILE A 249 13.19 16.39 1.27
CA ILE A 249 13.77 15.08 0.98
C ILE A 249 13.45 14.18 2.17
N ARG A 250 12.79 13.04 1.96
CA ARG A 250 12.53 12.07 3.03
C ARG A 250 13.83 11.69 3.72
N TRP A 251 13.82 11.70 5.05
CA TRP A 251 15.00 11.45 5.85
C TRP A 251 14.65 10.65 7.11
N THR A 252 15.55 9.77 7.50
CA THR A 252 15.56 9.06 8.78
C THR A 252 17.01 9.01 9.28
N PRO A 253 17.30 8.88 10.61
CA PRO A 253 18.64 9.09 11.15
C PRO A 253 19.77 8.29 10.51
N ASP A 254 19.55 7.05 10.12
CA ASP A 254 20.55 6.16 9.55
C ASP A 254 20.53 6.05 8.00
N LEU A 255 19.74 6.92 7.33
CA LEU A 255 19.57 6.88 5.87
C LEU A 255 20.90 6.99 5.12
N PHE A 256 21.77 7.95 5.49
CA PHE A 256 23.03 8.18 4.77
C PHE A 256 24.02 7.02 4.95
N ASP A 257 24.08 6.42 6.13
CA ASP A 257 24.90 5.26 6.38
C ASP A 257 24.41 4.03 5.61
N THR A 258 23.09 3.84 5.55
CA THR A 258 22.44 2.76 4.79
C THR A 258 22.69 2.95 3.30
N PHE A 259 22.51 4.17 2.78
CA PHE A 259 22.80 4.51 1.41
C PHE A 259 24.28 4.24 1.05
N TYR A 260 25.21 4.72 1.87
CA TYR A 260 26.64 4.49 1.66
C TYR A 260 27.01 3.01 1.65
N LYS A 261 26.47 2.23 2.58
CA LYS A 261 26.69 0.78 2.62
C LYS A 261 26.25 0.10 1.32
N ARG A 262 25.19 0.60 0.66
CA ARG A 262 24.65 0.03 -0.56
C ARG A 262 25.37 0.50 -1.82
N TRP A 263 25.50 1.81 -1.98
CA TRP A 263 25.93 2.44 -3.24
C TRP A 263 27.41 2.84 -3.27
N LYS A 264 28.11 2.83 -2.13
CA LYS A 264 29.55 3.11 -1.98
C LYS A 264 29.95 4.53 -2.37
N TYR A 265 29.03 5.49 -2.31
CA TYR A 265 29.32 6.92 -2.39
C TYR A 265 28.49 7.71 -1.36
N ASP A 266 28.99 8.88 -0.96
CA ASP A 266 28.35 9.72 0.06
C ASP A 266 27.22 10.56 -0.54
N LEU A 267 25.96 10.22 -0.19
CA LEU A 267 24.78 10.95 -0.65
C LEU A 267 24.79 12.42 -0.22
N LYS A 268 25.41 12.78 0.91
CA LYS A 268 25.44 14.18 1.39
C LYS A 268 26.05 15.10 0.36
N SER A 269 27.13 14.69 -0.29
CA SER A 269 27.81 15.45 -1.35
C SER A 269 26.97 15.60 -2.63
N TYR A 270 25.86 14.87 -2.77
CA TYR A 270 24.97 14.89 -3.93
C TYR A 270 23.53 15.31 -3.58
N LEU A 271 23.25 15.72 -2.34
CA LEU A 271 21.91 16.11 -1.90
C LEU A 271 21.25 17.15 -2.83
N PRO A 272 21.96 18.15 -3.39
CA PRO A 272 21.34 19.08 -4.36
C PRO A 272 20.74 18.36 -5.58
N SER A 273 21.29 17.22 -6.01
CA SER A 273 20.78 16.43 -7.14
C SER A 273 19.38 15.85 -6.89
N LEU A 274 18.98 15.66 -5.64
CA LEU A 274 17.63 15.19 -5.29
C LEU A 274 16.55 16.25 -5.54
N SER A 275 16.91 17.52 -5.48
CA SER A 275 15.98 18.65 -5.66
C SER A 275 16.18 19.40 -6.96
N LEU A 276 17.39 19.36 -7.54
CA LEU A 276 17.81 20.10 -8.73
C LEU A 276 18.40 19.15 -9.76
N ASP A 277 18.35 19.54 -11.04
CA ASP A 277 18.95 18.75 -12.12
C ASP A 277 20.45 19.12 -12.25
N VAL A 278 21.24 18.79 -11.23
CA VAL A 278 22.67 19.05 -11.13
C VAL A 278 23.46 17.78 -10.88
N GLY A 279 24.71 17.72 -11.38
CA GLY A 279 25.53 16.51 -11.27
C GLY A 279 24.86 15.27 -11.90
N PRO A 280 25.12 14.07 -11.40
CA PRO A 280 24.51 12.82 -11.90
C PRO A 280 23.10 12.58 -11.32
N TRP A 281 22.23 13.60 -11.39
CA TRP A 281 20.94 13.64 -10.69
C TRP A 281 20.03 12.44 -10.99
N LYS A 282 20.02 11.90 -12.20
CA LYS A 282 19.21 10.72 -12.55
C LYS A 282 19.64 9.50 -11.73
N GLN A 283 20.95 9.24 -11.69
CA GLN A 283 21.51 8.15 -10.89
C GLN A 283 21.25 8.36 -9.39
N VAL A 284 21.52 9.57 -8.88
CA VAL A 284 21.36 9.87 -7.45
C VAL A 284 19.92 9.69 -6.99
N ARG A 285 18.94 10.16 -7.78
CA ARG A 285 17.51 9.96 -7.49
C ARG A 285 17.11 8.50 -7.56
N HIS A 286 17.53 7.78 -8.58
CA HIS A 286 17.32 6.34 -8.69
C HIS A 286 17.82 5.61 -7.44
N ASP A 287 19.08 5.80 -7.08
CA ASP A 287 19.72 5.11 -5.95
C ASP A 287 19.07 5.49 -4.60
N TYR A 288 18.64 6.75 -4.48
CA TYR A 288 17.92 7.23 -3.31
C TYR A 288 16.53 6.58 -3.17
N TYR A 289 15.70 6.56 -4.22
CA TYR A 289 14.37 5.96 -4.16
C TYR A 289 14.41 4.44 -4.04
N GLN A 290 15.40 3.78 -4.64
CA GLN A 290 15.65 2.37 -4.38
C GLN A 290 15.98 2.12 -2.90
N THR A 291 16.78 2.99 -2.28
CA THR A 291 17.10 2.87 -0.84
C THR A 291 15.85 3.06 0.02
N LEU A 292 14.99 4.02 -0.31
CA LEU A 292 13.73 4.22 0.41
C LEU A 292 12.79 3.02 0.28
N LEU A 293 12.67 2.45 -0.92
CA LEU A 293 11.86 1.26 -1.17
C LEU A 293 12.34 0.07 -0.31
N ASP A 294 13.64 -0.19 -0.34
CA ASP A 294 14.21 -1.30 0.43
C ASP A 294 13.99 -1.12 1.93
N LEU A 295 14.20 0.09 2.44
CA LEU A 295 13.94 0.40 3.86
C LEU A 295 12.46 0.24 4.21
N PHE A 296 11.55 0.64 3.32
CA PHE A 296 10.11 0.52 3.57
C PHE A 296 9.68 -0.95 3.56
N ILE A 297 10.22 -1.75 2.65
CA ILE A 297 10.00 -3.20 2.64
C ILE A 297 10.58 -3.84 3.91
N GLU A 298 11.85 -3.58 4.22
CA GLU A 298 12.56 -4.21 5.34
C GLU A 298 11.99 -3.82 6.71
N ARG A 299 11.49 -2.57 6.84
CA ARG A 299 11.09 -2.01 8.14
C ARG A 299 9.59 -1.98 8.38
N TRP A 300 8.76 -2.05 7.32
CA TRP A 300 7.31 -2.09 7.43
C TRP A 300 6.71 -3.36 6.83
N ALA A 301 6.76 -3.52 5.50
CA ALA A 301 5.97 -4.52 4.81
C ALA A 301 6.33 -5.96 5.20
N LYS A 302 7.61 -6.29 5.18
CA LYS A 302 8.11 -7.64 5.49
C LYS A 302 7.87 -8.04 6.94
N PRO A 303 8.24 -7.27 7.98
CA PRO A 303 7.97 -7.62 9.37
C PRO A 303 6.47 -7.80 9.64
N TYR A 304 5.62 -6.99 9.02
CA TYR A 304 4.18 -7.11 9.18
C TYR A 304 3.63 -8.36 8.52
N TYR A 305 4.04 -8.64 7.29
CA TYR A 305 3.70 -9.89 6.58
C TYR A 305 4.13 -11.12 7.38
N GLU A 306 5.34 -11.15 7.91
CA GLU A 306 5.88 -12.25 8.72
C GLU A 306 5.09 -12.42 10.02
N TYR A 307 4.77 -11.32 10.72
CA TYR A 307 3.93 -11.35 11.93
C TYR A 307 2.57 -12.02 11.68
N CYS A 308 1.88 -11.64 10.60
CA CYS A 308 0.61 -12.24 10.22
C CYS A 308 0.76 -13.70 9.82
N SER A 309 1.78 -14.03 9.01
CA SER A 309 2.06 -15.40 8.54
C SER A 309 2.29 -16.37 9.69
N GLU A 310 3.09 -15.99 10.68
CA GLU A 310 3.40 -16.82 11.86
C GLU A 310 2.17 -17.13 12.70
N ARG A 311 1.12 -16.32 12.59
CA ARG A 311 -0.14 -16.46 13.34
C ARG A 311 -1.28 -17.06 12.52
N GLY A 312 -1.01 -17.43 11.27
CA GLY A 312 -2.04 -17.93 10.34
C GLY A 312 -3.07 -16.86 9.97
N LEU A 313 -2.68 -15.58 10.01
CA LEU A 313 -3.49 -14.42 9.64
C LEU A 313 -3.13 -13.98 8.21
N ALA A 314 -4.10 -13.47 7.49
CA ALA A 314 -3.87 -12.76 6.25
C ALA A 314 -3.58 -11.28 6.53
N LEU A 315 -2.60 -10.69 5.86
CA LEU A 315 -2.42 -9.25 5.76
C LEU A 315 -3.08 -8.77 4.48
N THR A 316 -3.94 -7.75 4.59
CA THR A 316 -4.59 -7.05 3.47
C THR A 316 -4.55 -5.54 3.69
N GLY A 317 -5.15 -4.78 2.79
CA GLY A 317 -5.16 -3.32 2.80
C GLY A 317 -4.51 -2.76 1.54
N HIS A 318 -4.16 -1.50 1.55
CA HIS A 318 -3.67 -0.79 0.36
C HIS A 318 -2.58 0.23 0.72
N TYR A 319 -2.01 0.80 -0.34
CA TYR A 319 -1.03 1.87 -0.27
C TYR A 319 -1.58 3.11 -1.00
N TRP A 320 -0.74 3.89 -1.70
CA TRP A 320 -1.14 5.14 -2.35
C TRP A 320 -1.09 5.03 -3.88
N GLU A 321 -1.85 4.09 -4.46
CA GLU A 321 -1.85 3.80 -5.90
C GLU A 321 -2.31 4.97 -6.76
N HIS A 322 -3.23 5.79 -6.25
CA HIS A 322 -3.74 6.98 -6.94
C HIS A 322 -2.84 8.21 -6.84
N ALA A 323 -1.73 8.16 -6.09
CA ALA A 323 -0.72 9.23 -6.12
C ALA A 323 0.16 9.17 -7.38
N TRP A 324 0.31 8.00 -7.99
CA TRP A 324 1.16 7.81 -9.16
C TRP A 324 0.81 8.74 -10.33
N PRO A 325 1.77 9.35 -11.07
CA PRO A 325 3.22 9.08 -11.09
C PRO A 325 4.02 9.80 -10.00
N GLU A 326 3.37 10.48 -9.08
CA GLU A 326 4.04 11.03 -7.91
C GLU A 326 4.24 9.93 -6.87
N ILE A 327 5.48 9.71 -6.48
CA ILE A 327 5.88 8.67 -5.53
C ILE A 327 6.07 9.21 -4.12
N THR A 328 5.30 10.24 -3.78
CA THR A 328 5.39 10.97 -2.50
C THR A 328 5.27 10.03 -1.30
N TYR A 329 4.35 9.10 -1.37
CA TYR A 329 3.98 8.25 -0.24
C TYR A 329 4.68 6.88 -0.22
N GLY A 330 5.13 6.42 -1.39
CA GLY A 330 5.88 5.17 -1.53
C GLY A 330 6.50 5.03 -2.92
N PRO A 331 7.72 4.49 -3.04
CA PRO A 331 8.43 4.43 -4.32
C PRO A 331 7.87 3.45 -5.34
N ASP A 332 7.24 2.34 -4.90
CA ASP A 332 6.69 1.28 -5.77
C ASP A 332 5.58 0.50 -5.05
N ASN A 333 4.33 0.70 -5.46
CA ASN A 333 3.18 0.02 -4.85
C ASN A 333 3.18 -1.48 -5.15
N MET A 334 3.56 -1.91 -6.37
CA MET A 334 3.60 -3.33 -6.72
C MET A 334 4.58 -4.10 -5.83
N ALA A 335 5.75 -3.51 -5.53
CA ALA A 335 6.72 -4.10 -4.62
C ALA A 335 6.15 -4.27 -3.21
N MET A 336 5.31 -3.35 -2.75
CA MET A 336 4.65 -3.42 -1.45
C MET A 336 3.52 -4.46 -1.42
N TYR A 337 2.72 -4.58 -2.49
CA TYR A 337 1.67 -5.61 -2.61
C TYR A 337 2.23 -7.04 -2.54
N ALA A 338 3.49 -7.24 -2.93
CA ALA A 338 4.16 -8.55 -2.82
C ALA A 338 4.21 -9.07 -1.38
N TRP A 339 4.14 -8.17 -0.40
CA TRP A 339 4.13 -8.48 1.04
C TRP A 339 2.74 -8.49 1.66
N GLN A 340 1.70 -8.78 0.86
CA GLN A 340 0.34 -8.97 1.33
C GLN A 340 -0.17 -10.36 0.96
N HIS A 341 -0.96 -10.99 1.85
CA HIS A 341 -1.61 -12.28 1.57
C HIS A 341 -2.82 -12.11 0.66
N VAL A 342 -3.53 -11.00 0.86
CA VAL A 342 -4.65 -10.54 0.04
C VAL A 342 -4.29 -9.11 -0.37
N PRO A 343 -3.56 -8.92 -1.48
CA PRO A 343 -3.22 -7.57 -1.93
C PRO A 343 -4.47 -6.77 -2.25
N GLY A 344 -4.41 -5.46 -1.97
CA GLY A 344 -5.57 -4.60 -2.12
C GLY A 344 -5.24 -3.22 -2.64
N ILE A 345 -6.29 -2.54 -3.10
CA ILE A 345 -6.28 -1.15 -3.57
C ILE A 345 -7.44 -0.38 -2.96
N ASP A 346 -7.36 0.95 -3.03
CA ASP A 346 -8.44 1.88 -2.74
C ASP A 346 -9.00 2.47 -4.04
N MET A 347 -10.31 2.29 -4.28
CA MET A 347 -10.99 2.79 -5.48
C MET A 347 -12.33 3.40 -5.07
N LEU A 348 -12.26 4.61 -4.57
CA LEU A 348 -13.43 5.40 -4.17
C LEU A 348 -14.02 6.13 -5.38
N MET A 349 -15.05 6.96 -5.15
CA MET A 349 -15.67 7.86 -6.10
C MET A 349 -16.26 7.17 -7.36
N ASN A 350 -17.34 7.71 -7.87
CA ASN A 350 -18.04 7.14 -9.03
C ASN A 350 -17.81 7.92 -10.34
N GLN A 351 -16.88 8.87 -10.34
CA GLN A 351 -16.53 9.65 -11.54
C GLN A 351 -15.52 8.89 -12.38
N PHE A 352 -15.98 8.39 -13.52
CA PHE A 352 -15.11 7.67 -14.46
C PHE A 352 -14.16 8.62 -15.19
N ASN A 353 -12.86 8.35 -15.08
CA ASN A 353 -11.81 9.06 -15.81
C ASN A 353 -10.64 8.10 -16.13
N GLU A 354 -10.49 7.72 -17.39
CA GLU A 354 -9.44 6.80 -17.84
C GLU A 354 -8.15 7.49 -18.30
N ASP A 355 -8.17 8.81 -18.45
CA ASP A 355 -7.05 9.59 -19.01
C ASP A 355 -6.08 10.11 -17.94
N GLU A 356 -6.57 10.33 -16.73
CA GLU A 356 -5.74 10.86 -15.64
C GLU A 356 -5.12 9.75 -14.79
N PRO A 357 -3.78 9.73 -14.63
CA PRO A 357 -3.09 8.70 -13.82
C PRO A 357 -3.49 8.67 -12.35
N GLN A 358 -3.96 9.79 -11.81
CA GLN A 358 -4.42 9.92 -10.42
C GLN A 358 -5.93 9.73 -10.26
N ALA A 359 -6.66 9.40 -11.33
CA ALA A 359 -8.06 9.03 -11.21
C ALA A 359 -8.19 7.74 -10.38
N GLN A 360 -9.35 7.55 -9.80
CA GLN A 360 -9.71 6.30 -9.15
C GLN A 360 -10.55 5.44 -10.10
N PHE A 361 -11.85 5.64 -10.21
CA PHE A 361 -12.66 4.91 -11.18
C PHE A 361 -12.25 5.23 -12.63
N GLY A 362 -11.85 4.23 -13.37
CA GLY A 362 -11.28 4.35 -14.72
C GLY A 362 -9.76 4.13 -14.77
N ASN A 363 -9.08 4.13 -13.63
CA ASN A 363 -7.64 3.89 -13.55
C ASN A 363 -7.32 2.40 -13.70
N VAL A 364 -7.22 1.94 -14.95
CA VAL A 364 -6.87 0.56 -15.30
C VAL A 364 -5.53 0.14 -14.67
N ARG A 365 -4.55 1.04 -14.69
CA ARG A 365 -3.20 0.76 -14.18
C ARG A 365 -3.23 0.24 -12.74
N SER A 366 -3.87 0.95 -11.81
CA SER A 366 -3.86 0.57 -10.39
C SER A 366 -4.48 -0.80 -10.14
N VAL A 367 -5.57 -1.14 -10.84
CA VAL A 367 -6.17 -2.48 -10.73
C VAL A 367 -5.26 -3.56 -11.35
N LYS A 368 -4.60 -3.24 -12.45
CA LYS A 368 -3.66 -4.19 -13.11
C LYS A 368 -2.38 -4.39 -12.30
N GLU A 369 -1.89 -3.39 -11.57
CA GLU A 369 -0.76 -3.54 -10.63
C GLU A 369 -1.04 -4.61 -9.58
N VAL A 370 -2.12 -4.44 -8.81
CA VAL A 370 -2.47 -5.38 -7.75
C VAL A 370 -2.82 -6.77 -8.31
N ARG A 371 -3.52 -6.82 -9.46
CA ARG A 371 -3.85 -8.09 -10.13
C ARG A 371 -2.60 -8.83 -10.61
N SER A 372 -1.65 -8.11 -11.20
CA SER A 372 -0.41 -8.69 -11.72
C SER A 372 0.44 -9.31 -10.61
N VAL A 373 0.61 -8.60 -9.49
CA VAL A 373 1.30 -9.14 -8.32
C VAL A 373 0.58 -10.39 -7.79
N ALA A 374 -0.76 -10.34 -7.70
CA ALA A 374 -1.54 -11.50 -7.27
C ALA A 374 -1.34 -12.70 -8.20
N ASN A 375 -1.37 -12.50 -9.52
CA ASN A 375 -1.09 -13.54 -10.51
C ASN A 375 0.32 -14.12 -10.35
N GLN A 376 1.32 -13.26 -10.28
CA GLN A 376 2.73 -13.65 -10.19
C GLN A 376 3.04 -14.42 -8.90
N LEU A 377 2.44 -14.04 -7.78
CA LEU A 377 2.68 -14.68 -6.48
C LEU A 377 1.62 -15.71 -6.08
N GLY A 378 0.68 -16.04 -6.98
CA GLY A 378 -0.35 -17.07 -6.74
C GLY A 378 -1.39 -16.68 -5.70
N ARG A 379 -1.65 -15.38 -5.50
CA ARG A 379 -2.70 -14.89 -4.60
C ARG A 379 -4.06 -14.99 -5.31
N LYS A 380 -5.03 -15.61 -4.66
CA LYS A 380 -6.37 -15.83 -5.26
C LYS A 380 -7.38 -14.73 -4.94
N ARG A 381 -7.12 -13.93 -3.90
CA ARG A 381 -8.01 -12.86 -3.45
C ARG A 381 -7.34 -11.51 -3.64
N ILE A 382 -8.10 -10.54 -4.12
CA ILE A 382 -7.70 -9.16 -4.32
C ILE A 382 -8.80 -8.28 -3.77
N LEU A 383 -8.46 -7.48 -2.75
CA LEU A 383 -9.38 -6.57 -2.09
C LEU A 383 -9.44 -5.23 -2.84
N CYS A 384 -10.60 -4.59 -2.84
CA CYS A 384 -10.72 -3.18 -3.12
C CYS A 384 -11.60 -2.52 -2.06
N GLU A 385 -11.06 -1.51 -1.38
CA GLU A 385 -11.86 -0.51 -0.69
C GLU A 385 -12.61 0.29 -1.75
N THR A 386 -13.93 0.45 -1.60
CA THR A 386 -14.73 0.90 -2.74
C THR A 386 -15.92 1.75 -2.33
N TYR A 387 -16.38 2.64 -3.23
CA TYR A 387 -17.58 3.48 -3.17
C TYR A 387 -17.52 4.69 -2.26
N GLY A 388 -16.52 4.84 -1.40
CA GLY A 388 -16.42 6.00 -0.51
C GLY A 388 -16.33 7.33 -1.27
N ALA A 389 -16.74 8.42 -0.61
CA ALA A 389 -16.71 9.77 -1.15
C ALA A 389 -17.49 9.99 -2.46
N SER A 390 -18.39 9.07 -2.82
CA SER A 390 -19.24 9.17 -4.02
C SER A 390 -20.46 10.07 -3.84
N GLY A 391 -20.84 10.37 -2.59
CA GLY A 391 -21.99 11.22 -2.26
C GLY A 391 -23.25 10.43 -1.86
N TRP A 392 -24.22 11.14 -1.25
CA TRP A 392 -25.50 10.54 -0.82
C TRP A 392 -26.45 10.22 -1.97
N GLU A 393 -26.21 10.79 -3.16
CA GLU A 393 -26.99 10.60 -4.38
C GLU A 393 -26.63 9.34 -5.16
N GLU A 394 -25.64 8.56 -4.70
CA GLU A 394 -25.19 7.36 -5.39
C GLU A 394 -26.27 6.27 -5.44
N ARG A 395 -26.44 5.65 -6.62
CA ARG A 395 -27.51 4.70 -6.93
C ARG A 395 -26.94 3.30 -7.17
N PHE A 396 -27.80 2.31 -7.19
CA PHE A 396 -27.45 0.92 -7.50
C PHE A 396 -26.72 0.75 -8.85
N GLU A 397 -27.12 1.54 -9.84
CA GLU A 397 -26.46 1.55 -11.16
C GLU A 397 -25.02 2.02 -11.07
N ASP A 398 -24.74 2.99 -10.21
CA ASP A 398 -23.41 3.56 -10.01
C ASP A 398 -22.52 2.54 -9.26
N PHE A 399 -23.02 1.94 -8.17
CA PHE A 399 -22.34 0.85 -7.46
C PHE A 399 -22.05 -0.34 -8.38
N LYS A 400 -23.05 -0.76 -9.15
CA LYS A 400 -22.90 -1.89 -10.07
C LYS A 400 -21.88 -1.58 -11.16
N ARG A 401 -21.91 -0.39 -11.74
CA ARG A 401 -21.00 0.01 -12.82
C ARG A 401 -19.55 0.02 -12.36
N LEU A 402 -19.26 0.63 -11.21
CA LEU A 402 -17.91 0.65 -10.64
C LEU A 402 -17.49 -0.75 -10.22
N GLY A 403 -18.36 -1.47 -9.51
CA GLY A 403 -18.06 -2.81 -9.03
C GLY A 403 -17.84 -3.84 -10.15
N ASP A 404 -18.64 -3.83 -11.22
CA ASP A 404 -18.45 -4.71 -12.38
C ASP A 404 -17.14 -4.39 -13.11
N TRP A 405 -16.82 -3.09 -13.28
CA TRP A 405 -15.60 -2.66 -13.94
C TRP A 405 -14.34 -3.13 -13.18
N GLN A 406 -14.27 -2.92 -11.87
CA GLN A 406 -13.11 -3.38 -11.10
C GLN A 406 -13.05 -4.91 -11.00
N THR A 407 -14.20 -5.60 -10.97
CA THR A 407 -14.24 -7.07 -10.92
C THR A 407 -13.72 -7.68 -12.23
N VAL A 408 -14.09 -7.13 -13.37
CA VAL A 408 -13.60 -7.62 -14.68
C VAL A 408 -12.09 -7.44 -14.83
N LEU A 409 -11.52 -6.42 -14.19
CA LEU A 409 -10.08 -6.20 -14.14
C LEU A 409 -9.36 -7.08 -13.11
N GLY A 410 -10.10 -7.75 -12.20
CA GLY A 410 -9.53 -8.76 -11.33
C GLY A 410 -9.81 -8.63 -9.83
N VAL A 411 -10.46 -7.55 -9.38
CA VAL A 411 -10.93 -7.45 -7.97
C VAL A 411 -12.00 -8.52 -7.71
N ASN A 412 -11.88 -9.22 -6.59
CA ASN A 412 -12.83 -10.25 -6.20
C ASN A 412 -13.17 -10.25 -4.70
N PHE A 413 -12.79 -9.21 -3.97
CA PHE A 413 -13.17 -8.99 -2.59
C PHE A 413 -13.51 -7.50 -2.37
N MET A 414 -14.80 -7.21 -2.27
CA MET A 414 -15.33 -5.86 -2.08
C MET A 414 -15.30 -5.47 -0.61
N ASN A 415 -14.70 -4.32 -0.32
CA ASN A 415 -14.67 -3.71 1.00
C ASN A 415 -15.33 -2.32 0.93
N GLN A 416 -16.60 -2.25 1.30
CA GLN A 416 -17.37 -1.00 1.19
C GLN A 416 -16.87 0.05 2.20
N HIS A 417 -16.59 1.21 1.72
CA HIS A 417 -16.22 2.40 2.47
C HIS A 417 -17.43 3.34 2.58
N LEU A 418 -18.13 3.47 3.70
CA LEU A 418 -18.02 2.98 5.07
C LEU A 418 -19.39 2.48 5.58
N SER A 419 -19.42 1.58 6.55
CA SER A 419 -20.63 1.20 7.29
C SER A 419 -20.63 1.88 8.67
N HIS A 420 -21.27 3.05 8.79
CA HIS A 420 -21.25 3.87 10.01
C HIS A 420 -22.26 3.40 11.05
N LEU A 421 -21.82 3.31 12.31
CA LEU A 421 -22.73 3.13 13.46
C LEU A 421 -23.57 4.38 13.74
N SER A 422 -23.08 5.57 13.40
CA SER A 422 -23.78 6.82 13.65
C SER A 422 -23.46 7.86 12.58
N LEU A 423 -24.48 8.57 12.09
CA LEU A 423 -24.38 9.74 11.21
C LEU A 423 -24.66 11.05 11.93
N ALA A 424 -24.68 11.06 13.25
CA ALA A 424 -24.98 12.26 14.03
C ALA A 424 -23.90 13.35 13.86
N GLY A 425 -24.35 14.58 13.59
CA GLY A 425 -23.46 15.74 13.42
C GLY A 425 -22.60 15.63 12.14
N ASP A 426 -21.31 15.89 12.25
CA ASP A 426 -20.38 15.92 11.11
C ASP A 426 -20.06 14.54 10.53
N ARG A 427 -20.40 13.45 11.24
CA ARG A 427 -20.18 12.06 10.76
C ARG A 427 -20.86 11.77 9.44
N LYS A 428 -21.97 12.45 9.11
CA LYS A 428 -22.66 12.33 7.82
C LYS A 428 -21.86 12.85 6.61
N TYR A 429 -20.79 13.60 6.86
CA TYR A 429 -19.87 14.10 5.83
C TYR A 429 -18.62 13.22 5.69
N ASP A 430 -18.46 12.19 6.53
CA ASP A 430 -17.34 11.27 6.47
C ASP A 430 -17.50 10.31 5.29
N CYS A 431 -17.08 10.77 4.12
CA CYS A 431 -17.03 10.00 2.87
C CYS A 431 -18.33 9.24 2.52
N PRO A 432 -19.50 9.90 2.40
CA PRO A 432 -20.76 9.24 2.06
C PRO A 432 -20.69 8.50 0.70
N PRO A 433 -21.58 7.48 0.48
CA PRO A 433 -22.74 7.10 1.31
C PRO A 433 -22.37 6.21 2.50
N SER A 434 -23.36 5.86 3.34
CA SER A 434 -23.20 4.87 4.41
C SER A 434 -23.82 3.53 4.01
N PHE A 435 -23.06 2.44 4.15
CA PHE A 435 -23.54 1.07 3.93
C PHE A 435 -24.17 0.51 5.22
N SER A 436 -25.31 1.08 5.57
CA SER A 436 -26.09 0.82 6.79
C SER A 436 -27.54 1.22 6.62
N GLU A 437 -28.36 0.92 7.62
CA GLU A 437 -29.79 1.31 7.69
C GLU A 437 -30.05 2.81 7.51
N HIS A 438 -29.02 3.64 7.62
CA HIS A 438 -29.12 5.09 7.39
C HIS A 438 -29.30 5.49 5.92
N SER A 439 -29.08 4.58 4.98
CA SER A 439 -29.25 4.82 3.53
C SER A 439 -30.61 4.35 3.04
N PRO A 440 -31.31 5.14 2.20
CA PRO A 440 -32.69 4.84 1.82
C PRO A 440 -32.86 3.56 0.99
N TRP A 441 -31.81 3.13 0.30
CA TRP A 441 -31.78 1.92 -0.53
C TRP A 441 -31.35 0.66 0.25
N TRP A 442 -31.00 0.77 1.52
CA TRP A 442 -30.38 -0.29 2.33
C TRP A 442 -31.13 -1.62 2.28
N ARG A 443 -32.44 -1.62 2.45
CA ARG A 443 -33.28 -2.83 2.46
C ARG A 443 -33.17 -3.69 1.20
N HIS A 444 -32.59 -3.16 0.12
CA HIS A 444 -32.42 -3.84 -1.15
C HIS A 444 -30.95 -4.12 -1.48
N TYR A 445 -30.03 -3.74 -0.61
CA TYR A 445 -28.58 -3.82 -0.87
C TYR A 445 -28.10 -5.27 -1.04
N LYS A 446 -28.79 -6.24 -0.41
CA LYS A 446 -28.56 -7.68 -0.62
C LYS A 446 -28.51 -8.09 -2.09
N ASN A 447 -29.27 -7.45 -2.96
CA ASN A 447 -29.26 -7.77 -4.40
C ASN A 447 -27.88 -7.51 -5.03
N LEU A 448 -27.21 -6.42 -4.63
CA LEU A 448 -25.85 -6.12 -5.07
C LEU A 448 -24.82 -7.04 -4.41
N ASN A 449 -24.94 -7.28 -3.11
CA ASN A 449 -24.03 -8.18 -2.41
C ASN A 449 -24.10 -9.62 -2.95
N ASP A 450 -25.29 -10.13 -3.27
CA ASP A 450 -25.44 -11.46 -3.89
C ASP A 450 -24.86 -11.49 -5.32
N HIS A 451 -24.98 -10.41 -6.10
CA HIS A 451 -24.36 -10.27 -7.41
C HIS A 451 -22.83 -10.34 -7.30
N PHE A 452 -22.23 -9.49 -6.46
CA PHE A 452 -20.78 -9.44 -6.29
C PHE A 452 -20.20 -10.69 -5.62
N SER A 453 -20.96 -11.34 -4.74
CA SER A 453 -20.57 -12.62 -4.15
C SER A 453 -20.42 -13.72 -5.20
N ARG A 454 -21.37 -13.81 -6.16
CA ARG A 454 -21.30 -14.76 -7.29
C ARG A 454 -20.13 -14.43 -8.21
N LEU A 455 -19.92 -13.16 -8.53
CA LEU A 455 -18.74 -12.73 -9.30
C LEU A 455 -17.45 -13.05 -8.57
N SER A 456 -17.42 -12.84 -7.25
CA SER A 456 -16.27 -13.20 -6.41
C SER A 456 -15.92 -14.69 -6.51
N VAL A 457 -16.91 -15.58 -6.45
CA VAL A 457 -16.70 -17.03 -6.68
C VAL A 457 -16.12 -17.26 -8.07
N ALA A 458 -16.77 -16.72 -9.12
CA ALA A 458 -16.35 -16.93 -10.50
C ALA A 458 -14.94 -16.43 -10.78
N MET A 459 -14.57 -15.27 -10.23
CA MET A 459 -13.25 -14.63 -10.44
C MET A 459 -12.14 -15.18 -9.52
N SER A 460 -12.49 -16.07 -8.58
CA SER A 460 -11.51 -16.70 -7.68
C SER A 460 -11.11 -18.12 -8.12
N VAL A 461 -11.84 -18.70 -9.09
CA VAL A 461 -11.59 -20.05 -9.61
C VAL A 461 -10.76 -19.96 -10.89
N GLY A 462 -9.84 -20.91 -11.05
CA GLY A 462 -8.95 -20.97 -12.21
C GLY A 462 -7.84 -19.94 -12.18
N GLU A 463 -7.30 -19.63 -13.35
CA GLU A 463 -6.20 -18.68 -13.54
C GLU A 463 -6.43 -17.84 -14.79
N GLN A 464 -6.13 -16.55 -14.70
CA GLN A 464 -6.09 -15.69 -15.87
C GLN A 464 -4.91 -16.09 -16.75
N ILE A 465 -5.12 -16.19 -18.05
CA ILE A 465 -4.06 -16.55 -19.00
C ILE A 465 -3.48 -15.27 -19.59
N ASN A 466 -2.33 -14.85 -19.04
CA ASN A 466 -1.60 -13.68 -19.52
C ASN A 466 -0.24 -14.14 -20.09
N ASP A 467 0.03 -13.81 -21.36
CA ASP A 467 1.25 -14.20 -22.07
C ASP A 467 2.22 -13.03 -22.31
N ILE A 468 1.80 -11.83 -21.92
CA ILE A 468 2.54 -10.58 -22.09
C ILE A 468 2.89 -10.01 -20.71
N LEU A 469 4.16 -9.67 -20.52
CA LEU A 469 4.63 -8.88 -19.36
C LEU A 469 4.95 -7.47 -19.84
N VAL A 470 4.33 -6.46 -19.25
CA VAL A 470 4.63 -5.04 -19.49
C VAL A 470 5.42 -4.51 -18.31
N ILE A 471 6.67 -4.13 -18.50
CA ILE A 471 7.50 -3.59 -17.41
C ILE A 471 7.02 -2.18 -17.07
N GLU A 472 6.67 -1.93 -15.83
CA GLU A 472 6.28 -0.61 -15.38
C GLU A 472 7.49 0.34 -15.33
N PRO A 473 7.38 1.60 -15.83
CA PRO A 473 8.53 2.52 -15.91
C PRO A 473 8.87 3.19 -14.56
N THR A 474 8.73 2.46 -13.44
CA THR A 474 8.86 2.96 -12.06
C THR A 474 10.24 3.55 -11.82
N THR A 475 11.33 2.90 -12.22
CA THR A 475 12.69 3.41 -12.03
C THR A 475 13.00 4.63 -12.93
N THR A 476 12.31 4.76 -14.07
CA THR A 476 12.34 5.99 -14.86
C THR A 476 11.60 7.13 -14.14
N ILE A 477 10.43 6.85 -13.56
CA ILE A 477 9.68 7.81 -12.73
C ILE A 477 10.56 8.34 -11.59
N TRP A 478 11.31 7.48 -10.89
CA TRP A 478 12.21 7.91 -9.81
C TRP A 478 13.21 8.96 -10.24
N MET A 479 13.75 8.88 -11.45
CA MET A 479 14.72 9.86 -11.96
C MET A 479 14.09 11.26 -12.12
N TYR A 480 12.82 11.34 -12.46
CA TYR A 480 12.14 12.60 -12.75
C TYR A 480 11.34 13.17 -11.57
N TYR A 481 11.08 12.36 -10.54
CA TYR A 481 10.31 12.81 -9.39
C TYR A 481 11.15 13.70 -8.47
N VAL A 482 10.56 14.83 -8.10
CA VAL A 482 11.08 15.76 -7.08
C VAL A 482 9.89 16.28 -6.29
N THR A 483 9.95 16.20 -4.98
CA THR A 483 8.88 16.64 -4.09
C THR A 483 8.56 18.13 -4.31
N TRP A 484 7.28 18.44 -4.46
CA TRP A 484 6.74 19.81 -4.61
C TRP A 484 7.28 20.62 -5.83
N ALA A 485 7.88 19.97 -6.79
CA ALA A 485 8.32 20.63 -8.01
C ALA A 485 7.46 20.21 -9.22
N SER A 486 7.03 21.18 -10.03
CA SER A 486 6.41 20.86 -11.31
C SER A 486 7.41 20.13 -12.20
N ARG A 487 7.05 18.96 -12.68
CA ARG A 487 7.89 18.10 -13.54
C ARG A 487 7.09 17.64 -14.75
N PRO A 488 6.99 18.45 -15.80
CA PRO A 488 6.22 18.08 -17.00
C PRO A 488 6.61 16.72 -17.58
N GLN A 489 7.89 16.35 -17.52
CA GLN A 489 8.39 15.07 -18.01
C GLN A 489 7.84 13.90 -17.18
N LEU A 490 7.78 14.01 -15.85
CA LEU A 490 7.17 13.00 -14.97
C LEU A 490 5.72 12.71 -15.38
N TRP A 491 4.92 13.76 -15.54
CA TRP A 491 3.52 13.66 -15.93
C TRP A 491 3.34 13.15 -17.36
N ASN A 492 4.27 13.50 -18.27
CA ASN A 492 4.27 12.96 -19.62
C ASN A 492 4.50 11.44 -19.63
N ILE A 493 5.45 10.95 -18.83
CA ILE A 493 5.70 9.51 -18.67
C ILE A 493 4.46 8.84 -18.05
N GLY A 494 3.91 9.42 -16.98
CA GLY A 494 2.72 8.91 -16.30
C GLY A 494 1.52 8.76 -17.23
N ARG A 495 1.15 9.82 -17.95
CA ARG A 495 0.02 9.79 -18.91
C ARG A 495 0.29 8.86 -20.08
N SER A 496 1.54 8.79 -20.56
CA SER A 496 1.90 7.87 -21.63
C SER A 496 1.68 6.43 -21.22
N PHE A 497 2.11 6.06 -20.02
CA PHE A 497 1.92 4.71 -19.50
C PHE A 497 0.45 4.39 -19.23
N GLN A 498 -0.28 5.30 -18.58
CA GLN A 498 -1.73 5.16 -18.35
C GLN A 498 -2.49 4.88 -19.66
N ARG A 499 -2.24 5.68 -20.70
CA ARG A 499 -2.86 5.48 -22.02
C ARG A 499 -2.45 4.17 -22.66
N PHE A 500 -1.19 3.77 -22.50
CA PHE A 500 -0.68 2.52 -23.05
C PHE A 500 -1.43 1.32 -22.45
N VAL A 501 -1.52 1.22 -21.13
CA VAL A 501 -2.24 0.11 -20.48
C VAL A 501 -3.75 0.15 -20.74
N THR A 502 -4.36 1.33 -20.75
CA THR A 502 -5.78 1.49 -21.11
C THR A 502 -6.05 1.04 -22.56
N THR A 503 -5.11 1.30 -23.48
CA THR A 503 -5.23 0.86 -24.88
C THR A 503 -5.13 -0.65 -25.00
N LEU A 504 -4.26 -1.30 -24.23
CA LEU A 504 -4.17 -2.76 -24.18
C LEU A 504 -5.48 -3.38 -23.70
N GLU A 505 -6.09 -2.85 -22.62
CA GLU A 505 -7.40 -3.32 -22.14
C GLU A 505 -8.49 -3.14 -23.20
N LYS A 506 -8.59 -1.97 -23.82
CA LYS A 506 -9.57 -1.70 -24.89
C LYS A 506 -9.39 -2.61 -26.10
N SER A 507 -8.18 -3.07 -26.36
CA SER A 507 -7.89 -4.03 -27.44
C SER A 507 -8.05 -5.49 -26.99
N GLN A 508 -8.52 -5.74 -25.77
CA GLN A 508 -8.69 -7.08 -25.18
C GLN A 508 -7.40 -7.91 -25.22
N SER A 509 -6.26 -7.25 -24.99
CA SER A 509 -4.96 -7.92 -24.85
C SER A 509 -4.76 -8.32 -23.40
N GLU A 510 -4.48 -9.59 -23.14
CA GLU A 510 -4.21 -10.09 -21.80
C GLU A 510 -2.73 -9.92 -21.44
N TYR A 511 -2.47 -9.17 -20.37
CA TYR A 511 -1.12 -8.87 -19.89
C TYR A 511 -1.07 -8.78 -18.36
N ASP A 512 0.13 -8.97 -17.82
CA ASP A 512 0.48 -8.56 -16.46
C ASP A 512 1.47 -7.39 -16.50
N LEU A 513 1.42 -6.53 -15.49
CA LEU A 513 2.45 -5.53 -15.23
C LEU A 513 3.63 -6.16 -14.48
N GLY A 514 4.83 -5.61 -14.63
CA GLY A 514 6.04 -6.07 -13.99
C GLY A 514 6.73 -4.95 -13.21
N SER A 515 6.73 -5.02 -11.88
CA SER A 515 7.64 -4.23 -11.05
C SER A 515 9.05 -4.80 -11.14
N GLU A 516 10.04 -3.95 -11.31
CA GLU A 516 11.44 -4.38 -11.35
C GLU A 516 11.91 -4.98 -10.02
N GLN A 517 11.33 -4.57 -8.89
CA GLN A 517 11.60 -5.19 -7.59
C GLN A 517 11.05 -6.63 -7.54
N VAL A 518 9.81 -6.85 -7.96
CA VAL A 518 9.20 -8.19 -8.03
C VAL A 518 9.95 -9.09 -9.02
N ILE A 519 10.38 -8.53 -10.17
CA ILE A 519 11.23 -9.23 -11.14
C ILE A 519 12.59 -9.58 -10.54
N SER A 520 13.17 -8.68 -9.75
CA SER A 520 14.45 -8.94 -9.07
C SER A 520 14.36 -10.13 -8.11
N ASP A 521 13.27 -10.18 -7.34
CA ASP A 521 13.09 -11.18 -6.28
C ASP A 521 12.63 -12.54 -6.82
N TYR A 522 11.78 -12.56 -7.84
CA TYR A 522 11.09 -13.75 -8.33
C TYR A 522 11.32 -14.05 -9.83
N GLY A 523 12.13 -13.24 -10.53
CA GLY A 523 12.35 -13.36 -11.96
C GLY A 523 13.39 -14.41 -12.34
N SER A 524 13.12 -15.17 -13.39
CA SER A 524 14.04 -16.14 -14.01
C SER A 524 13.67 -16.40 -15.48
N ILE A 525 14.56 -17.05 -16.22
CA ILE A 525 14.25 -17.56 -17.55
C ILE A 525 14.07 -19.09 -17.45
N CYS A 526 12.93 -19.58 -17.90
CA CYS A 526 12.58 -21.00 -17.86
C CYS A 526 11.87 -21.41 -19.16
N ASN A 527 12.26 -22.53 -19.77
CA ASN A 527 11.61 -23.08 -20.96
C ASN A 527 11.42 -22.04 -22.10
N HIS A 528 12.42 -21.20 -22.36
CA HIS A 528 12.38 -20.09 -23.32
C HIS A 528 11.33 -19.00 -23.02
N ARG A 529 10.84 -18.94 -21.78
CA ARG A 529 9.87 -17.95 -21.32
C ARG A 529 10.45 -17.07 -20.22
N PHE A 530 9.98 -15.84 -20.13
CA PHE A 530 10.28 -14.95 -19.02
C PHE A 530 9.35 -15.30 -17.87
N LYS A 531 9.90 -15.74 -16.75
CA LYS A 531 9.13 -16.17 -15.58
C LYS A 531 9.22 -15.14 -14.46
N VAL A 532 8.08 -14.82 -13.84
CA VAL A 532 8.00 -14.06 -12.59
C VAL A 532 7.11 -14.84 -11.61
N GLY A 533 7.70 -15.32 -10.53
CA GLY A 533 6.99 -16.16 -9.57
C GLY A 533 6.37 -17.40 -10.21
N GLN A 534 5.04 -17.47 -10.27
CA GLN A 534 4.29 -18.58 -10.87
C GLN A 534 3.93 -18.35 -12.35
N ARG A 535 4.13 -17.13 -12.88
CA ARG A 535 3.74 -16.75 -14.26
C ARG A 535 4.89 -16.85 -15.23
N GLU A 536 4.55 -17.25 -16.45
CA GLU A 536 5.49 -17.39 -17.57
C GLU A 536 4.98 -16.62 -18.79
N TYR A 537 5.81 -15.78 -19.38
CA TYR A 537 5.48 -14.87 -20.48
C TYR A 537 6.30 -15.19 -21.72
N SER A 538 5.66 -15.18 -22.89
CA SER A 538 6.35 -15.31 -24.18
C SER A 538 6.84 -13.97 -24.73
N THR A 539 6.26 -12.90 -24.27
CA THR A 539 6.56 -11.54 -24.74
C THR A 539 6.76 -10.60 -23.55
N VAL A 540 7.83 -9.81 -23.59
CA VAL A 540 8.07 -8.72 -22.65
C VAL A 540 8.01 -7.39 -23.40
N VAL A 541 7.27 -6.44 -22.87
CA VAL A 541 7.09 -5.11 -23.45
C VAL A 541 7.74 -4.06 -22.56
N ILE A 542 8.57 -3.21 -23.18
CA ILE A 542 9.14 -2.01 -22.56
C ILE A 542 8.29 -0.84 -23.06
N PRO A 543 7.47 -0.23 -22.20
CA PRO A 543 6.55 0.81 -22.65
C PRO A 543 7.27 2.08 -23.13
N PRO A 544 6.59 2.92 -23.93
CA PRO A 544 7.17 4.16 -24.40
C PRO A 544 7.66 5.07 -23.26
N LEU A 545 8.74 5.80 -23.50
CA LEU A 545 9.40 6.72 -22.56
C LEU A 545 10.12 6.05 -21.39
N THR A 546 10.28 4.73 -21.39
CA THR A 546 11.18 4.06 -20.45
C THR A 546 12.63 4.42 -20.76
N GLU A 547 13.34 5.00 -19.82
CA GLU A 547 14.74 5.41 -19.96
C GLU A 547 15.70 4.55 -19.13
N ASN A 548 15.20 3.87 -18.12
CA ASN A 548 16.00 3.08 -17.19
C ASN A 548 15.41 1.70 -16.95
N LEU A 549 16.30 0.74 -16.77
CA LEU A 549 16.00 -0.59 -16.26
C LEU A 549 17.06 -0.97 -15.23
N ASN A 550 16.65 -1.57 -14.13
CA ASN A 550 17.56 -2.12 -13.14
C ASN A 550 18.42 -3.24 -13.73
N LYS A 551 19.65 -3.35 -13.24
CA LYS A 551 20.62 -4.32 -13.76
C LYS A 551 20.06 -5.75 -13.84
N ARG A 552 19.33 -6.19 -12.82
CA ARG A 552 18.76 -7.54 -12.79
C ARG A 552 17.72 -7.75 -13.89
N THR A 553 16.81 -6.81 -14.07
CA THR A 553 15.82 -6.82 -15.15
C THR A 553 16.50 -6.85 -16.53
N PHE A 554 17.48 -5.99 -16.73
CA PHE A 554 18.26 -5.93 -17.97
C PHE A 554 19.00 -7.25 -18.27
N ASP A 555 19.63 -7.84 -17.27
CA ASP A 555 20.34 -9.12 -17.43
C ASP A 555 19.37 -10.25 -17.81
N LEU A 556 18.19 -10.32 -17.16
CA LEU A 556 17.14 -11.28 -17.51
C LEU A 556 16.59 -11.06 -18.93
N LEU A 557 16.39 -9.82 -19.37
CA LEU A 557 15.97 -9.51 -20.74
C LEU A 557 17.01 -9.97 -21.76
N LYS A 558 18.31 -9.76 -21.47
CA LYS A 558 19.39 -10.27 -22.34
C LYS A 558 19.40 -11.80 -22.44
N GLU A 559 19.18 -12.47 -21.32
CA GLU A 559 19.07 -13.93 -21.29
C GLU A 559 17.85 -14.41 -22.07
N PHE A 560 16.70 -13.77 -21.86
CA PHE A 560 15.45 -14.05 -22.56
C PHE A 560 15.59 -13.88 -24.09
N ALA A 561 16.22 -12.80 -24.55
CA ALA A 561 16.48 -12.58 -25.95
C ALA A 561 17.40 -13.67 -26.58
N LYS A 562 18.42 -14.14 -25.82
CA LYS A 562 19.32 -15.21 -26.30
C LYS A 562 18.63 -16.54 -26.54
N VAL A 563 17.56 -16.82 -25.76
CA VAL A 563 16.77 -18.05 -25.93
C VAL A 563 15.60 -17.89 -26.92
N GLY A 564 15.54 -16.77 -27.64
CA GLY A 564 14.53 -16.49 -28.66
C GLY A 564 13.25 -15.82 -28.13
N GLY A 565 13.28 -15.28 -26.91
CA GLY A 565 12.17 -14.54 -26.33
C GLY A 565 11.90 -13.22 -27.07
N LYS A 566 10.63 -12.83 -27.12
CA LYS A 566 10.19 -11.62 -27.83
C LYS A 566 10.20 -10.42 -26.88
N ILE A 567 10.95 -9.38 -27.25
CA ILE A 567 10.96 -8.07 -26.56
C ILE A 567 10.46 -7.01 -27.54
N LEU A 568 9.49 -6.20 -27.10
CA LEU A 568 8.89 -5.11 -27.86
C LEU A 568 9.17 -3.77 -27.20
#